data_7cfd853e314120421060fd7dcf3e4292
#
_entry.id   7cfd853e314120421060fd7dcf3e4292
#
_cell.length_a   1.000
_cell.length_b   1.000
_cell.length_c   1.000
_cell.angle_alpha   90.00
_cell.angle_beta   90.00
_cell.angle_gamma   90.00
#
_symmetry.space_group_name_H-M   'P 1'
#
loop_
_entity.id
_entity.type
_entity.pdbx_description
1 polymer ?
#
loop_
_entity_poly.entity_id
_entity_poly.type
_entity_poly.pdbx_seq_one_letter_code
_entity_poly.pdbx_strand_id
1 'polypeptide(L)'
;ALPISVIARRKNQPIIDAIREFQPKKPVVLAMLGDEAEVPADIVAEFRSVGVPFIRSPERALRAIARLTRHRAELRGVAPAMPGAGKPLPPGVLPEFWSKSLLAPLGLPVPPGGLAQSMEEARMIARGAGYPVALKAQAAELSHKSDAGGVMLGITYDDHLEHTWKQLFANLARARPGLKIDGVLVEAMSPKGVELIVGARNDPDWGPVLMIGLGGVFAEALKDSRVLSAALPANERSEEHTSEL
;
A
#
# COMPACT_ATOMS: atom_id res chain seq x y z
N ALA A 1 -32.43 -33.52 18.27
CA ALA A 1 -32.23 -32.32 17.45
C ALA A 1 -31.07 -32.58 16.48
N LEU A 2 -31.23 -32.22 15.19
CA LEU A 2 -30.15 -32.33 14.20
C LEU A 2 -29.09 -31.28 14.48
N PRO A 3 -27.78 -31.56 14.28
CA PRO A 3 -26.72 -30.57 14.38
C PRO A 3 -26.96 -29.39 13.44
N ILE A 4 -26.60 -28.17 13.87
CA ILE A 4 -26.74 -26.92 13.08
C ILE A 4 -26.12 -27.07 11.68
N SER A 5 -24.98 -27.73 11.57
CA SER A 5 -24.31 -28.01 10.30
C SER A 5 -25.16 -28.81 9.31
N VAL A 6 -25.93 -29.81 9.80
CA VAL A 6 -26.81 -30.63 8.97
C VAL A 6 -28.02 -29.84 8.48
N ILE A 7 -28.61 -29.03 9.34
CA ILE A 7 -29.75 -28.15 8.98
C ILE A 7 -29.31 -27.09 7.97
N ALA A 8 -28.17 -26.47 8.20
CA ALA A 8 -27.61 -25.47 7.33
C ALA A 8 -27.29 -26.06 5.94
N ARG A 9 -26.67 -27.25 5.88
CA ARG A 9 -26.37 -27.92 4.60
C ARG A 9 -27.64 -28.29 3.85
N ARG A 10 -28.64 -28.85 4.54
CA ARG A 10 -29.93 -29.22 3.91
C ARG A 10 -30.64 -28.01 3.28
N LYS A 11 -30.52 -26.83 3.86
CA LYS A 11 -31.15 -25.61 3.33
C LYS A 11 -30.36 -24.98 2.19
N ASN A 12 -29.04 -25.03 2.23
CA ASN A 12 -28.18 -24.32 1.30
C ASN A 12 -27.74 -25.14 0.09
N GLN A 13 -27.66 -26.49 0.24
CA GLN A 13 -27.25 -27.38 -0.85
C GLN A 13 -28.08 -27.22 -2.13
N PRO A 14 -29.44 -27.18 -2.05
CA PRO A 14 -30.25 -26.98 -3.27
C PRO A 14 -29.96 -25.67 -3.99
N ILE A 15 -29.59 -24.61 -3.26
CA ILE A 15 -29.23 -23.32 -3.86
C ILE A 15 -27.91 -23.44 -4.62
N ILE A 16 -26.91 -24.08 -4.00
CA ILE A 16 -25.61 -24.32 -4.62
C ILE A 16 -25.75 -25.18 -5.86
N ASP A 17 -26.53 -26.25 -5.79
CA ASP A 17 -26.77 -27.15 -6.91
C ASP A 17 -27.50 -26.43 -8.06
N ALA A 18 -28.49 -25.60 -7.76
CA ALA A 18 -29.17 -24.78 -8.74
C ALA A 18 -28.22 -23.77 -9.43
N ILE A 19 -27.33 -23.15 -8.67
CA ILE A 19 -26.34 -22.22 -9.25
C ILE A 19 -25.37 -22.96 -10.18
N ARG A 20 -24.93 -24.15 -9.83
CA ARG A 20 -24.09 -24.99 -10.68
C ARG A 20 -24.78 -25.41 -11.96
N GLU A 21 -26.06 -25.76 -11.87
CA GLU A 21 -26.86 -26.21 -13.01
C GLU A 21 -27.22 -25.07 -13.95
N PHE A 22 -27.76 -23.97 -13.42
CA PHE A 22 -28.28 -22.86 -14.24
C PHE A 22 -27.24 -21.85 -14.67
N GLN A 23 -26.03 -21.82 -14.04
CA GLN A 23 -24.94 -20.90 -14.36
C GLN A 23 -25.43 -19.47 -14.62
N PRO A 24 -26.00 -18.78 -13.63
CA PRO A 24 -26.67 -17.51 -13.84
C PRO A 24 -25.72 -16.47 -14.45
N LYS A 25 -26.17 -15.80 -15.52
CA LYS A 25 -25.42 -14.74 -16.19
C LYS A 25 -25.29 -13.46 -15.36
N LYS A 26 -26.16 -13.28 -14.37
CA LYS A 26 -26.14 -12.13 -13.45
C LYS A 26 -25.41 -12.52 -12.16
N PRO A 27 -24.67 -11.59 -11.55
CA PRO A 27 -24.06 -11.84 -10.25
C PRO A 27 -25.11 -12.26 -9.21
N VAL A 28 -24.79 -13.31 -8.47
CA VAL A 28 -25.59 -13.79 -7.34
C VAL A 28 -24.82 -13.48 -6.06
N VAL A 29 -25.49 -12.90 -5.08
CA VAL A 29 -24.93 -12.62 -3.75
C VAL A 29 -25.84 -13.25 -2.72
N LEU A 30 -25.29 -14.05 -1.83
CA LEU A 30 -26.03 -14.61 -0.71
C LEU A 30 -25.84 -13.72 0.53
N ALA A 31 -26.94 -13.16 1.01
CA ALA A 31 -26.97 -12.41 2.26
C ALA A 31 -27.81 -13.11 3.29
N MET A 32 -27.29 -13.23 4.52
CA MET A 32 -27.99 -13.89 5.62
C MET A 32 -28.58 -12.88 6.57
N LEU A 33 -29.83 -13.13 7.01
CA LEU A 33 -30.45 -12.38 8.09
C LEU A 33 -29.96 -12.92 9.45
N GLY A 34 -29.42 -12.05 10.27
CA GLY A 34 -28.90 -12.37 11.60
C GLY A 34 -27.38 -12.49 11.66
N ASP A 35 -26.73 -11.49 12.22
CA ASP A 35 -25.27 -11.38 12.31
C ASP A 35 -24.63 -12.39 13.26
N GLU A 36 -25.39 -12.95 14.22
CA GLU A 36 -24.90 -13.84 15.27
C GLU A 36 -25.01 -15.33 14.96
N ALA A 37 -25.73 -15.71 13.87
CA ALA A 37 -25.88 -17.11 13.55
C ALA A 37 -24.58 -17.72 13.01
N GLU A 38 -24.09 -18.79 13.66
CA GLU A 38 -22.95 -19.54 13.16
C GLU A 38 -23.27 -20.18 11.81
N VAL A 39 -22.49 -19.86 10.80
CA VAL A 39 -22.53 -20.53 9.50
C VAL A 39 -21.29 -21.41 9.38
N PRO A 40 -21.46 -22.70 9.12
CA PRO A 40 -20.33 -23.60 8.93
C PRO A 40 -19.42 -23.13 7.80
N ALA A 41 -18.10 -23.11 8.07
CA ALA A 41 -17.10 -22.57 7.15
C ALA A 41 -17.06 -23.31 5.80
N ASP A 42 -17.38 -24.59 5.80
CA ASP A 42 -17.46 -25.44 4.60
C ASP A 42 -18.58 -25.00 3.66
N ILE A 43 -19.73 -24.57 4.19
CA ILE A 43 -20.85 -24.04 3.39
C ILE A 43 -20.46 -22.70 2.76
N VAL A 44 -19.80 -21.83 3.52
CA VAL A 44 -19.29 -20.55 2.99
C VAL A 44 -18.27 -20.78 1.86
N ALA A 45 -17.36 -21.74 2.06
CA ALA A 45 -16.38 -22.12 1.04
C ALA A 45 -17.05 -22.68 -0.21
N GLU A 46 -18.12 -23.45 -0.05
CA GLU A 46 -18.84 -24.06 -1.16
C GLU A 46 -19.59 -22.99 -2.00
N PHE A 47 -20.22 -22.00 -1.38
CA PHE A 47 -20.79 -20.85 -2.11
C PHE A 47 -19.71 -20.08 -2.88
N ARG A 48 -18.56 -19.84 -2.26
CA ARG A 48 -17.43 -19.18 -2.93
C ARG A 48 -16.92 -19.97 -4.13
N SER A 49 -16.89 -21.30 -4.05
CA SER A 49 -16.43 -22.17 -5.14
C SER A 49 -17.32 -22.09 -6.39
N VAL A 50 -18.58 -21.68 -6.23
CA VAL A 50 -19.52 -21.43 -7.34
C VAL A 50 -19.64 -19.94 -7.69
N GLY A 51 -18.70 -19.11 -7.22
CA GLY A 51 -18.65 -17.68 -7.55
C GLY A 51 -19.67 -16.81 -6.80
N VAL A 52 -20.24 -17.31 -5.69
CA VAL A 52 -21.25 -16.58 -4.91
C VAL A 52 -20.64 -16.02 -3.63
N PRO A 53 -20.50 -14.70 -3.51
CA PRO A 53 -20.10 -14.07 -2.25
C PRO A 53 -21.13 -14.33 -1.16
N PHE A 54 -20.65 -14.70 0.03
CA PHE A 54 -21.47 -14.87 1.22
C PHE A 54 -21.25 -13.69 2.16
N ILE A 55 -22.31 -12.92 2.44
CA ILE A 55 -22.27 -11.72 3.30
C ILE A 55 -23.25 -11.90 4.45
N ARG A 56 -22.79 -11.72 5.69
CA ARG A 56 -23.59 -11.96 6.90
C ARG A 56 -24.70 -10.93 7.18
N SER A 57 -24.77 -9.85 6.41
CA SER A 57 -25.76 -8.79 6.60
C SER A 57 -26.35 -8.39 5.27
N PRO A 58 -27.68 -8.38 5.11
CA PRO A 58 -28.33 -7.87 3.89
C PRO A 58 -27.99 -6.40 3.65
N GLU A 59 -27.90 -5.58 4.69
CA GLU A 59 -27.51 -4.19 4.57
C GLU A 59 -26.09 -4.05 3.99
N ARG A 60 -25.13 -4.81 4.52
CA ARG A 60 -23.76 -4.84 3.98
C ARG A 60 -23.72 -5.34 2.54
N ALA A 61 -24.53 -6.35 2.21
CA ALA A 61 -24.62 -6.86 0.84
C ALA A 61 -25.17 -5.80 -0.12
N LEU A 62 -26.26 -5.13 0.25
CA LEU A 62 -26.84 -4.05 -0.55
C LEU A 62 -25.90 -2.86 -0.69
N ARG A 63 -25.20 -2.48 0.38
CA ARG A 63 -24.19 -1.43 0.34
C ARG A 63 -23.02 -1.78 -0.57
N ALA A 64 -22.55 -3.02 -0.53
CA ALA A 64 -21.50 -3.51 -1.43
C ALA A 64 -21.96 -3.50 -2.89
N ILE A 65 -23.17 -3.99 -3.17
CA ILE A 65 -23.74 -3.97 -4.54
C ILE A 65 -23.90 -2.52 -5.04
N ALA A 66 -24.40 -1.61 -4.20
CA ALA A 66 -24.56 -0.20 -4.56
C ALA A 66 -23.20 0.45 -4.89
N ARG A 67 -22.17 0.19 -4.06
CA ARG A 67 -20.79 0.67 -4.31
C ARG A 67 -20.24 0.12 -5.64
N LEU A 68 -20.37 -1.18 -5.87
CA LEU A 68 -19.92 -1.82 -7.11
C LEU A 68 -20.63 -1.26 -8.35
N THR A 69 -21.95 -1.04 -8.25
CA THR A 69 -22.75 -0.49 -9.37
C THR A 69 -22.33 0.94 -9.69
N ARG A 70 -22.10 1.76 -8.67
CA ARG A 70 -21.60 3.14 -8.82
C ARG A 70 -20.22 3.13 -9.44
N HIS A 71 -19.28 2.39 -8.87
CA HIS A 71 -17.92 2.26 -9.39
C HIS A 71 -17.89 1.82 -10.86
N ARG A 72 -18.72 0.86 -11.25
CA ARG A 72 -18.79 0.43 -12.65
C ARG A 72 -19.40 1.49 -13.59
N ALA A 73 -20.32 2.32 -13.09
CA ALA A 73 -20.85 3.44 -13.85
C ALA A 73 -19.77 4.51 -14.09
N GLU A 74 -18.98 4.79 -13.08
CA GLU A 74 -17.83 5.71 -13.10
C GLU A 74 -16.74 5.23 -14.07
N LEU A 75 -16.38 3.94 -14.04
CA LEU A 75 -15.39 3.35 -14.96
C LEU A 75 -15.82 3.37 -16.44
N ARG A 76 -17.11 3.45 -16.75
CA ARG A 76 -17.60 3.53 -18.14
C ARG A 76 -17.36 4.89 -18.80
N GLY A 77 -17.10 5.93 -18.01
CA GLY A 77 -16.90 7.30 -18.49
C GLY A 77 -15.45 7.74 -18.67
N VAL A 78 -14.50 7.02 -18.09
CA VAL A 78 -13.10 7.45 -18.07
C VAL A 78 -12.20 6.26 -18.34
N ALA A 79 -11.72 6.13 -19.58
CA ALA A 79 -10.44 5.48 -19.79
C ALA A 79 -9.38 6.49 -19.33
N PRO A 80 -8.68 6.29 -18.19
CA PRO A 80 -7.58 7.17 -17.85
C PRO A 80 -6.57 7.06 -19.00
N ALA A 81 -6.13 8.20 -19.53
CA ALA A 81 -4.97 8.24 -20.38
C ALA A 81 -3.80 7.73 -19.51
N MET A 82 -3.51 6.43 -19.63
CA MET A 82 -2.32 5.86 -19.01
C MET A 82 -1.13 6.60 -19.62
N PRO A 83 -0.28 7.25 -18.81
CA PRO A 83 1.02 7.66 -19.29
C PRO A 83 1.63 6.45 -19.95
N GLY A 84 2.16 6.59 -21.16
CA GLY A 84 2.65 5.47 -21.96
C GLY A 84 3.44 4.48 -21.11
N ALA A 85 3.29 3.20 -21.40
CA ALA A 85 3.90 2.12 -20.64
C ALA A 85 5.40 2.42 -20.42
N GLY A 86 5.76 2.79 -19.20
CA GLY A 86 7.15 2.98 -18.82
C GLY A 86 7.94 1.69 -19.03
N LYS A 87 9.25 1.76 -19.04
CA LYS A 87 10.08 0.56 -19.08
C LYS A 87 9.67 -0.37 -17.93
N PRO A 88 9.58 -1.69 -18.15
CA PRO A 88 9.32 -2.65 -17.09
C PRO A 88 10.30 -2.44 -15.94
N LEU A 89 9.79 -2.35 -14.72
CA LEU A 89 10.62 -2.27 -13.53
C LEU A 89 11.21 -3.66 -13.23
N PRO A 90 12.45 -3.73 -12.73
CA PRO A 90 13.00 -5.00 -12.28
C PRO A 90 12.16 -5.56 -11.13
N PRO A 91 12.05 -6.89 -11.00
CA PRO A 91 11.34 -7.51 -9.88
C PRO A 91 12.08 -7.25 -8.56
N GLY A 92 11.32 -7.22 -7.47
CA GLY A 92 11.86 -7.07 -6.11
C GLY A 92 11.73 -5.66 -5.55
N VAL A 93 12.45 -5.42 -4.44
CA VAL A 93 12.44 -4.14 -3.74
C VAL A 93 13.51 -3.23 -4.33
N LEU A 94 13.10 -2.05 -4.79
CA LEU A 94 14.03 -1.03 -5.26
C LEU A 94 14.51 -0.17 -4.07
N PRO A 95 15.81 0.14 -3.97
CA PRO A 95 16.32 1.12 -3.02
C PRO A 95 15.64 2.48 -3.19
N GLU A 96 15.51 3.21 -2.11
CA GLU A 96 14.81 4.51 -2.06
C GLU A 96 15.32 5.52 -3.10
N PHE A 97 16.64 5.59 -3.29
CA PHE A 97 17.24 6.46 -4.29
C PHE A 97 16.75 6.15 -5.71
N TRP A 98 16.73 4.87 -6.09
CA TRP A 98 16.23 4.44 -7.40
C TRP A 98 14.74 4.72 -7.56
N SER A 99 13.96 4.46 -6.52
CA SER A 99 12.52 4.76 -6.54
C SER A 99 12.26 6.25 -6.75
N LYS A 100 13.00 7.13 -6.06
CA LYS A 100 12.91 8.58 -6.23
C LYS A 100 13.30 9.04 -7.64
N SER A 101 14.34 8.46 -8.22
CA SER A 101 14.77 8.79 -9.58
C SER A 101 13.74 8.41 -10.66
N LEU A 102 12.92 7.39 -10.39
CA LEU A 102 11.81 6.98 -11.27
C LEU A 102 10.57 7.85 -11.09
N LEU A 103 10.31 8.31 -9.86
CA LEU A 103 9.08 9.04 -9.52
C LEU A 103 9.19 10.56 -9.76
N ALA A 104 10.37 11.14 -9.58
CA ALA A 104 10.58 12.57 -9.77
C ALA A 104 10.21 13.07 -11.19
N PRO A 105 10.57 12.38 -12.30
CA PRO A 105 10.15 12.77 -13.64
C PRO A 105 8.64 12.71 -13.87
N LEU A 106 7.90 11.98 -13.02
CA LEU A 106 6.43 11.92 -13.06
C LEU A 106 5.77 13.06 -12.28
N GLY A 107 6.54 14.01 -11.77
CA GLY A 107 6.05 15.18 -11.03
C GLY A 107 5.83 14.93 -9.54
N LEU A 108 6.28 13.79 -9.00
CA LEU A 108 6.24 13.56 -7.56
C LEU A 108 7.37 14.35 -6.88
N PRO A 109 7.06 15.20 -5.88
CA PRO A 109 8.08 15.96 -5.18
C PRO A 109 8.98 15.03 -4.36
N VAL A 110 10.29 15.18 -4.53
CA VAL A 110 11.30 14.47 -3.74
C VAL A 110 12.22 15.49 -3.08
N PRO A 111 12.73 15.21 -1.86
CA PRO A 111 13.69 16.11 -1.22
C PRO A 111 14.95 16.28 -2.08
N PRO A 112 15.55 17.49 -2.13
CA PRO A 112 16.84 17.68 -2.76
C PRO A 112 17.91 16.80 -2.13
N GLY A 113 18.75 16.16 -2.94
CA GLY A 113 19.77 15.25 -2.44
C GLY A 113 20.37 14.39 -3.53
N GLY A 114 21.13 13.39 -3.14
CA GLY A 114 21.78 12.45 -4.06
C GLY A 114 22.40 11.24 -3.35
N LEU A 115 22.81 10.26 -4.14
CA LEU A 115 23.52 9.09 -3.66
C LEU A 115 25.02 9.41 -3.60
N ALA A 116 25.61 9.26 -2.43
CA ALA A 116 27.05 9.41 -2.18
C ALA A 116 27.70 8.02 -2.01
N GLN A 117 28.85 7.83 -2.64
CA GLN A 117 29.69 6.65 -2.49
C GLN A 117 30.96 6.97 -1.68
N SER A 118 31.22 8.26 -1.43
CA SER A 118 32.32 8.72 -0.60
C SER A 118 31.88 9.84 0.33
N MET A 119 32.74 10.13 1.33
CA MET A 119 32.51 11.24 2.27
C MET A 119 32.57 12.61 1.55
N GLU A 120 33.42 12.74 0.56
CA GLU A 120 33.57 13.96 -0.25
C GLU A 120 32.31 14.23 -1.06
N GLU A 121 31.76 13.19 -1.71
CA GLU A 121 30.47 13.28 -2.41
C GLU A 121 29.33 13.62 -1.46
N ALA A 122 29.30 13.00 -0.28
CA ALA A 122 28.29 13.28 0.74
C ALA A 122 28.31 14.75 1.16
N ARG A 123 29.52 15.32 1.34
CA ARG A 123 29.70 16.73 1.69
C ARG A 123 29.24 17.68 0.58
N MET A 124 29.57 17.37 -0.69
CA MET A 124 29.11 18.16 -1.83
C MET A 124 27.58 18.15 -1.94
N ILE A 125 26.97 16.96 -1.81
CA ILE A 125 25.51 16.81 -1.89
C ILE A 125 24.83 17.54 -0.74
N ALA A 126 25.33 17.41 0.49
CA ALA A 126 24.75 18.05 1.67
C ALA A 126 24.77 19.58 1.57
N ARG A 127 25.87 20.16 1.07
CA ARG A 127 25.98 21.61 0.83
C ARG A 127 25.04 22.08 -0.28
N GLY A 128 24.88 21.27 -1.34
CA GLY A 128 23.95 21.56 -2.44
C GLY A 128 22.49 21.46 -2.05
N ALA A 129 22.14 20.45 -1.22
CA ALA A 129 20.78 20.23 -0.73
C ALA A 129 20.35 21.21 0.36
N GLY A 130 21.33 21.74 1.11
CA GLY A 130 21.11 22.61 2.27
C GLY A 130 20.89 21.83 3.56
N TYR A 131 21.62 22.20 4.62
CA TYR A 131 21.43 21.64 5.96
C TYR A 131 20.14 22.15 6.61
N PRO A 132 19.48 21.35 7.46
CA PRO A 132 19.88 20.02 7.92
C PRO A 132 19.59 18.91 6.90
N VAL A 133 20.44 17.87 6.89
CA VAL A 133 20.29 16.71 6.01
C VAL A 133 20.09 15.41 6.78
N ALA A 134 19.62 14.37 6.08
CA ALA A 134 19.55 13.00 6.52
C ALA A 134 20.53 12.13 5.74
N LEU A 135 21.10 11.10 6.38
CA LEU A 135 21.83 10.00 5.75
C LEU A 135 21.02 8.73 5.83
N LYS A 136 20.88 8.04 4.69
CA LYS A 136 20.15 6.77 4.61
C LYS A 136 20.93 5.77 3.78
N ALA A 137 21.36 4.66 4.39
CA ALA A 137 22.02 3.58 3.67
C ALA A 137 21.12 3.00 2.57
N GLN A 138 21.66 2.72 1.41
CA GLN A 138 20.94 2.15 0.28
C GLN A 138 21.46 0.76 -0.04
N ALA A 139 20.59 -0.24 0.06
CA ALA A 139 20.80 -1.61 -0.40
C ALA A 139 19.43 -2.28 -0.59
N ALA A 140 19.30 -3.11 -1.61
CA ALA A 140 18.07 -3.88 -1.86
C ALA A 140 17.73 -4.83 -0.70
N GLU A 141 18.75 -5.37 -0.03
CA GLU A 141 18.64 -6.30 1.11
C GLU A 141 18.32 -5.61 2.44
N LEU A 142 18.31 -4.27 2.48
CA LEU A 142 18.10 -3.47 3.69
C LEU A 142 16.70 -2.85 3.70
N SER A 143 15.67 -3.68 3.88
CA SER A 143 14.27 -3.23 3.92
C SER A 143 13.93 -2.41 5.17
N HIS A 144 14.50 -2.77 6.34
CA HIS A 144 14.30 -2.08 7.63
C HIS A 144 15.56 -1.31 8.02
N LYS A 145 15.84 -0.21 7.32
CA LYS A 145 17.06 0.61 7.48
C LYS A 145 17.21 1.20 8.87
N SER A 146 16.10 1.64 9.48
CA SER A 146 16.10 2.28 10.80
C SER A 146 16.53 1.31 11.90
N ASP A 147 16.07 0.05 11.86
CA ASP A 147 16.37 -0.98 12.85
C ASP A 147 17.85 -1.36 12.83
N ALA A 148 18.47 -1.28 11.66
CA ALA A 148 19.91 -1.54 11.49
C ALA A 148 20.79 -0.31 11.77
N GLY A 149 20.21 0.82 12.21
CA GLY A 149 20.95 2.07 12.40
C GLY A 149 21.46 2.68 11.09
N GLY A 150 20.84 2.32 9.96
CA GLY A 150 21.18 2.80 8.61
C GLY A 150 20.48 4.11 8.23
N VAL A 151 19.79 4.77 9.17
CA VAL A 151 19.15 6.08 9.00
C VAL A 151 19.62 7.01 10.11
N MET A 152 20.18 8.16 9.73
CA MET A 152 20.65 9.20 10.63
C MET A 152 20.03 10.53 10.20
N LEU A 153 19.42 11.25 11.13
CA LEU A 153 18.64 12.46 10.86
C LEU A 153 19.22 13.69 11.56
N GLY A 154 18.89 14.88 11.06
CA GLY A 154 19.16 16.13 11.74
C GLY A 154 20.63 16.55 11.72
N ILE A 155 21.35 16.24 10.66
CA ILE A 155 22.76 16.60 10.48
C ILE A 155 22.83 18.05 10.02
N THR A 156 23.53 18.89 10.75
CA THR A 156 23.42 20.36 10.62
C THR A 156 24.66 21.05 10.04
N TYR A 157 25.81 20.38 9.93
CA TYR A 157 27.07 20.94 9.40
C TYR A 157 28.04 19.82 9.02
N ASP A 158 29.14 20.18 8.35
CA ASP A 158 30.10 19.24 7.75
C ASP A 158 30.78 18.29 8.75
N ASP A 159 31.25 18.79 9.90
CA ASP A 159 31.90 17.92 10.89
C ASP A 159 30.92 16.95 11.53
N HIS A 160 29.67 17.37 11.73
CA HIS A 160 28.58 16.49 12.16
C HIS A 160 28.29 15.42 11.09
N LEU A 161 28.32 15.80 9.82
CA LEU A 161 28.16 14.86 8.72
C LEU A 161 29.26 13.80 8.71
N GLU A 162 30.51 14.18 8.89
CA GLU A 162 31.64 13.25 8.91
C GLU A 162 31.56 12.28 10.09
N HIS A 163 31.24 12.78 11.28
CA HIS A 163 31.06 11.93 12.46
C HIS A 163 29.91 10.92 12.23
N THR A 164 28.79 11.42 11.75
CA THR A 164 27.57 10.63 11.51
C THR A 164 27.77 9.58 10.40
N TRP A 165 28.53 9.93 9.37
CA TRP A 165 28.89 9.00 8.30
C TRP A 165 29.65 7.78 8.86
N LYS A 166 30.70 8.03 9.68
CA LYS A 166 31.47 6.97 10.34
C LYS A 166 30.59 6.11 11.25
N GLN A 167 29.69 6.74 12.00
CA GLN A 167 28.75 6.06 12.87
C GLN A 167 27.77 5.18 12.12
N LEU A 168 27.23 5.64 10.99
CA LEU A 168 26.33 4.87 10.14
C LEU A 168 26.97 3.58 9.67
N PHE A 169 28.22 3.62 9.18
CA PHE A 169 28.95 2.43 8.76
C PHE A 169 29.26 1.49 9.93
N ALA A 170 29.61 2.03 11.10
CA ALA A 170 29.82 1.22 12.29
C ALA A 170 28.55 0.50 12.76
N ASN A 171 27.40 1.18 12.69
CA ASN A 171 26.09 0.58 13.01
C ASN A 171 25.76 -0.56 12.04
N LEU A 172 25.92 -0.33 10.75
CA LEU A 172 25.65 -1.34 9.71
C LEU A 172 26.58 -2.56 9.85
N ALA A 173 27.86 -2.35 10.09
CA ALA A 173 28.82 -3.44 10.29
C ALA A 173 28.47 -4.31 11.50
N ARG A 174 27.88 -3.71 12.56
CA ARG A 174 27.43 -4.44 13.76
C ARG A 174 26.11 -5.17 13.53
N ALA A 175 25.12 -4.50 12.90
CA ALA A 175 23.78 -5.04 12.72
C ALA A 175 23.70 -6.05 11.56
N ARG A 176 24.51 -5.87 10.53
CA ARG A 176 24.50 -6.66 9.28
C ARG A 176 25.93 -6.89 8.78
N PRO A 177 26.72 -7.76 9.43
CA PRO A 177 28.08 -8.08 8.99
C PRO A 177 28.11 -8.55 7.52
N GLY A 178 28.98 -7.94 6.72
CA GLY A 178 29.12 -8.30 5.30
C GLY A 178 28.11 -7.68 4.33
N LEU A 179 27.15 -6.88 4.80
CA LEU A 179 26.22 -6.15 3.95
C LEU A 179 26.98 -5.19 3.01
N LYS A 180 26.77 -5.34 1.73
CA LYS A 180 27.24 -4.39 0.71
C LYS A 180 26.12 -3.37 0.47
N ILE A 181 26.44 -2.08 0.60
CA ILE A 181 25.51 -1.01 0.28
C ILE A 181 25.87 -0.38 -1.07
N ASP A 182 24.86 0.08 -1.80
CA ASP A 182 25.01 0.78 -3.09
C ASP A 182 25.57 2.20 -2.89
N GLY A 183 25.42 2.76 -1.68
CA GLY A 183 25.83 4.08 -1.28
C GLY A 183 25.00 4.59 -0.12
N VAL A 184 25.15 5.85 0.20
CA VAL A 184 24.37 6.55 1.22
C VAL A 184 23.60 7.68 0.56
N LEU A 185 22.28 7.64 0.64
CA LEU A 185 21.43 8.74 0.21
C LEU A 185 21.58 9.89 1.22
N VAL A 186 22.00 11.04 0.71
CA VAL A 186 22.11 12.31 1.43
C VAL A 186 21.03 13.22 0.92
N GLU A 187 20.12 13.68 1.78
CA GLU A 187 19.01 14.52 1.35
C GLU A 187 18.60 15.54 2.41
N ALA A 188 18.04 16.67 1.94
CA ALA A 188 17.51 17.70 2.83
C ALA A 188 16.39 17.13 3.71
N MET A 189 16.36 17.56 4.99
CA MET A 189 15.25 17.26 5.88
C MET A 189 14.00 18.00 5.44
N SER A 190 12.90 17.28 5.31
CA SER A 190 11.60 17.91 5.09
C SER A 190 11.13 18.67 6.33
N PRO A 191 10.41 19.79 6.18
CA PRO A 191 9.74 20.45 7.31
C PRO A 191 8.84 19.48 8.06
N LYS A 192 8.64 19.74 9.35
CA LYS A 192 7.67 18.95 10.14
C LYS A 192 6.26 19.18 9.60
N GLY A 193 5.49 18.11 9.47
CA GLY A 193 4.14 18.13 8.97
C GLY A 193 3.39 16.84 9.29
N VAL A 194 2.22 16.67 8.74
CA VAL A 194 1.47 15.43 8.83
C VAL A 194 2.10 14.43 7.85
N GLU A 195 2.46 13.27 8.37
CA GLU A 195 2.99 12.18 7.56
C GLU A 195 1.84 11.35 6.99
N LEU A 196 1.88 11.10 5.69
CA LEU A 196 0.92 10.26 4.99
C LEU A 196 1.64 9.08 4.33
N ILE A 197 1.00 7.93 4.36
CA ILE A 197 1.40 6.77 3.55
C ILE A 197 0.53 6.76 2.30
N VAL A 198 1.17 6.73 1.14
CA VAL A 198 0.51 6.53 -0.16
C VAL A 198 1.12 5.29 -0.79
N GLY A 199 0.31 4.28 -1.00
CA GLY A 199 0.70 3.04 -1.66
C GLY A 199 -0.11 2.84 -2.94
N ALA A 200 0.47 2.13 -3.91
CA ALA A 200 -0.21 1.72 -5.12
C ALA A 200 0.10 0.25 -5.44
N ARG A 201 -0.89 -0.47 -5.92
CA ARG A 201 -0.69 -1.82 -6.45
C ARG A 201 -1.69 -2.10 -7.57
N ASN A 202 -1.33 -3.03 -8.46
CA ASN A 202 -2.28 -3.57 -9.42
C ASN A 202 -2.98 -4.78 -8.78
N ASP A 203 -4.27 -4.61 -8.47
CA ASP A 203 -5.07 -5.67 -7.89
C ASP A 203 -5.64 -6.55 -9.01
N PRO A 204 -5.62 -7.89 -8.88
CA PRO A 204 -6.08 -8.79 -9.94
C PRO A 204 -7.57 -8.64 -10.24
N ASP A 205 -8.38 -8.25 -9.27
CA ASP A 205 -9.84 -8.14 -9.41
C ASP A 205 -10.30 -6.71 -9.69
N TRP A 206 -9.58 -5.71 -9.14
CA TRP A 206 -9.97 -4.29 -9.15
C TRP A 206 -9.11 -3.41 -10.06
N GLY A 207 -8.03 -3.97 -10.65
CA GLY A 207 -7.06 -3.17 -11.39
C GLY A 207 -6.21 -2.28 -10.49
N PRO A 208 -5.69 -1.14 -10.98
CA PRO A 208 -4.87 -0.24 -10.18
C PRO A 208 -5.64 0.37 -9.00
N VAL A 209 -5.14 0.15 -7.79
CA VAL A 209 -5.70 0.71 -6.56
C VAL A 209 -4.65 1.55 -5.83
N LEU A 210 -5.10 2.59 -5.16
CA LEU A 210 -4.31 3.45 -4.28
C LEU A 210 -4.72 3.19 -2.84
N MET A 211 -3.76 3.17 -1.94
CA MET A 211 -3.98 3.19 -0.49
C MET A 211 -3.45 4.50 0.06
N ILE A 212 -4.25 5.20 0.84
CA ILE A 212 -3.87 6.43 1.52
C ILE A 212 -4.17 6.25 3.01
N GLY A 213 -3.25 6.63 3.88
CA GLY A 213 -3.41 6.54 5.33
C GLY A 213 -2.48 7.48 6.07
N LEU A 214 -2.69 7.60 7.37
CA LEU A 214 -1.76 8.30 8.25
C LEU A 214 -0.45 7.53 8.35
N GLY A 215 0.66 8.25 8.28
CA GLY A 215 2.02 7.74 8.42
C GLY A 215 2.60 7.93 9.82
N GLY A 216 3.91 7.73 9.94
CA GLY A 216 4.64 7.89 11.18
C GLY A 216 4.19 6.90 12.26
N VAL A 217 4.35 7.30 13.52
CA VAL A 217 4.01 6.48 14.70
C VAL A 217 2.51 6.16 14.83
N PHE A 218 1.67 6.88 14.12
CA PHE A 218 0.21 6.68 14.14
C PHE A 218 -0.26 5.60 13.18
N ALA A 219 0.54 5.22 12.17
CA ALA A 219 0.16 4.25 11.15
C ALA A 219 -0.23 2.90 11.74
N GLU A 220 0.56 2.39 12.68
CA GLU A 220 0.32 1.09 13.34
C GLU A 220 -0.78 1.16 14.40
N ALA A 221 -0.87 2.30 15.11
CA ALA A 221 -1.81 2.47 16.21
C ALA A 221 -3.25 2.68 15.74
N LEU A 222 -3.46 3.54 14.75
CA LEU A 222 -4.79 3.91 14.28
C LEU A 222 -5.31 3.02 13.16
N LYS A 223 -4.41 2.42 12.34
CA LYS A 223 -4.75 1.61 11.16
C LYS A 223 -5.76 2.30 10.23
N ASP A 224 -5.73 3.64 10.24
CA ASP A 224 -6.63 4.46 9.43
C ASP A 224 -6.05 4.58 8.01
N SER A 225 -6.52 3.69 7.16
CA SER A 225 -6.14 3.69 5.75
C SER A 225 -7.36 3.44 4.88
N ARG A 226 -7.40 4.11 3.73
CA ARG A 226 -8.45 3.92 2.73
C ARG A 226 -7.86 3.42 1.43
N VAL A 227 -8.60 2.53 0.77
CA VAL A 227 -8.24 2.01 -0.54
C VAL A 227 -9.22 2.57 -1.56
N LEU A 228 -8.67 3.17 -2.60
CA LEU A 228 -9.42 3.83 -3.68
C LEU A 228 -9.00 3.25 -5.02
N SER A 229 -9.90 3.23 -5.99
CA SER A 229 -9.52 2.95 -7.37
C SER A 229 -8.65 4.08 -7.93
N ALA A 230 -7.55 3.76 -8.59
CA ALA A 230 -6.72 4.76 -9.26
C ALA A 230 -7.43 5.39 -10.48
N ALA A 231 -8.51 4.77 -10.98
CA ALA A 231 -9.31 5.25 -12.09
C ALA A 231 -10.36 6.30 -11.69
N LEU A 232 -10.54 6.59 -10.39
CA LEU A 232 -11.48 7.62 -9.95
C LEU A 232 -11.09 9.01 -10.44
N PRO A 233 -12.04 9.81 -10.97
CA PRO A 233 -11.81 11.20 -11.31
C PRO A 233 -11.34 12.02 -10.11
N ALA A 234 -10.56 13.09 -10.35
CA ALA A 234 -9.96 13.89 -9.28
C ALA A 234 -11.00 14.53 -8.34
N ASN A 235 -12.16 14.92 -8.85
CA ASN A 235 -13.28 15.48 -8.07
C ASN A 235 -13.90 14.46 -7.10
N GLU A 236 -13.98 13.19 -7.48
CA GLU A 236 -14.57 12.16 -6.63
C GLU A 236 -13.61 11.66 -5.55
N ARG A 237 -12.29 11.82 -5.77
CA ARG A 237 -11.28 11.50 -4.76
C ARG A 237 -11.34 12.41 -3.54
N SER A 238 -11.92 13.62 -3.68
CA SER A 238 -12.05 14.61 -2.60
C SER A 238 -13.36 14.52 -1.82
N GLU A 239 -14.42 13.93 -2.37
CA GLU A 239 -15.75 13.92 -1.75
C GLU A 239 -16.02 12.75 -0.79
N GLU A 240 -15.27 11.65 -0.88
CA GLU A 240 -15.43 10.54 0.07
C GLU A 240 -15.01 10.87 1.52
N HIS A 241 -14.40 12.04 1.77
CA HIS A 241 -13.96 12.44 3.10
C HIS A 241 -15.05 13.14 3.96
N THR A 242 -16.20 13.49 3.41
CA THR A 242 -17.19 14.33 4.12
C THR A 242 -18.47 13.61 4.54
N SER A 243 -18.66 12.34 4.22
CA SER A 243 -19.95 11.65 4.45
C SER A 243 -19.98 10.64 5.60
N GLU A 244 -18.94 10.52 6.42
CA GLU A 244 -18.89 9.57 7.55
C GLU A 244 -18.26 10.21 8.83
N LEU A 245 -18.69 11.46 9.18
CA LEU A 245 -18.54 12.00 10.52
C LEU A 245 -19.90 12.08 11.18
#